data_985b6314a35c86f97ffb5e195c985a01
#
_entry.id   985b6314a35c86f97ffb5e195c985a01
#
_cell.length_a   1.000
_cell.length_b   1.000
_cell.length_c   1.000
_cell.angle_alpha   90.00
_cell.angle_beta   90.00
_cell.angle_gamma   90.00
#
_symmetry.space_group_name_H-M   'P 1'
#
loop_
_entity.id
_entity.type
_entity.pdbx_description
1 polymer ?
#
loop_
_entity_poly.entity_id
_entity_poly.type
_entity_poly.pdbx_seq_one_letter_code
_entity_poly.pdbx_strand_id
1 'polypeptide(L)'
;MKAVNRPIPTDNDLDEVLWPHFPGFEEAFHAVLPTEPAWVEEIDELVVKNAATNLDDHLRVFGVVSLFLSQVRTAKKSDEPFRFFVIVVPDFVFANCRPLSRFQGGYGHHVGRREQQIRSQMEDFFESYEMEQYSYSIDFRRQIKARVMELEIPIQIIRESTLRLAAAEKRFGVRQLTPLSDRAWNLSTALYYKAGGKPWKLGGVRDGVCYVGVSFKNTETTHNACSAAQMFLNDGDGVVFLGDEGRWYSERKGEYHLDRPSARRLLTGVLSTYQSLHGKKLTEIFLHCRSTVNEEEFEGYQAACPEGVKLVAVRVAPERLGLRLYRAGTRPVLRGTFWQVTPKRGFLWSSGFKPRLRTYDGSEVPQPLCIDIQHGEADVNQVGRDIFGLTKLNYNNCKLGENQPVTIRFSSEVGEILVSNRTVKNHKPNFKYYI
;
A
#
# COMPACT_ATOMS: atom_id res chain seq x y z
N MET A 1 -6.10 22.84 4.04
CA MET A 1 -7.11 22.69 2.96
C MET A 1 -7.19 23.93 2.05
N LYS A 2 -7.26 25.16 2.56
CA LYS A 2 -7.30 26.38 1.72
C LYS A 2 -6.17 26.46 0.67
N ALA A 3 -4.98 25.98 0.99
CA ALA A 3 -3.83 26.01 0.08
C ALA A 3 -3.98 25.11 -1.16
N VAL A 4 -4.63 23.94 -1.04
CA VAL A 4 -4.82 23.02 -2.17
C VAL A 4 -6.02 23.38 -3.06
N ASN A 5 -6.84 24.34 -2.68
CA ASN A 5 -7.91 24.87 -3.54
C ASN A 5 -7.43 25.97 -4.52
N ARG A 6 -6.14 26.30 -4.48
CA ARG A 6 -5.52 27.30 -5.35
C ARG A 6 -4.46 26.66 -6.23
N PRO A 7 -4.20 27.23 -7.43
CA PRO A 7 -3.06 26.82 -8.24
C PRO A 7 -1.74 27.01 -7.48
N ILE A 8 -0.86 26.02 -7.58
CA ILE A 8 0.48 26.07 -7.00
C ILE A 8 1.48 25.86 -8.13
N PRO A 9 2.28 26.87 -8.52
CA PRO A 9 3.24 26.77 -9.61
C PRO A 9 4.33 25.74 -9.26
N THR A 10 5.00 25.27 -10.28
CA THR A 10 6.22 24.48 -10.09
C THR A 10 7.38 25.40 -9.73
N ASP A 11 8.23 24.98 -8.82
CA ASP A 11 9.43 25.72 -8.41
C ASP A 11 10.63 25.50 -9.38
N ASN A 12 10.40 24.85 -10.52
CA ASN A 12 11.47 24.45 -11.42
C ASN A 12 11.68 25.46 -12.54
N ASP A 13 12.80 26.18 -12.50
CA ASP A 13 13.41 26.90 -13.63
C ASP A 13 14.15 25.98 -14.62
N LEU A 14 14.08 24.65 -14.42
CA LEU A 14 14.82 23.67 -15.19
C LEU A 14 13.94 23.07 -16.30
N ASP A 15 14.56 22.72 -17.42
CA ASP A 15 13.93 21.98 -18.55
C ASP A 15 13.33 20.61 -18.14
N GLU A 16 13.57 20.15 -16.91
CA GLU A 16 13.08 18.89 -16.35
C GLU A 16 11.89 19.11 -15.43
N VAL A 17 10.72 18.64 -15.82
CA VAL A 17 9.50 18.73 -15.03
C VAL A 17 9.38 17.51 -14.13
N LEU A 18 10.08 17.52 -12.99
CA LEU A 18 9.94 16.49 -11.96
C LEU A 18 8.61 16.61 -11.20
N TRP A 19 8.18 17.85 -10.97
CA TRP A 19 6.97 18.18 -10.21
C TRP A 19 6.13 19.18 -11.02
N PRO A 20 5.07 18.69 -11.69
CA PRO A 20 4.22 19.56 -12.50
C PRO A 20 3.45 20.55 -11.63
N HIS A 21 3.09 21.66 -12.23
CA HIS A 21 2.15 22.63 -11.68
C HIS A 21 0.88 21.93 -11.15
N PHE A 22 0.40 22.35 -9.98
CA PHE A 22 -0.87 21.90 -9.43
C PHE A 22 -1.96 22.95 -9.73
N PRO A 23 -3.02 22.61 -10.49
CA PRO A 23 -4.00 23.61 -10.95
C PRO A 23 -5.01 24.00 -9.87
N GLY A 24 -5.03 23.33 -8.72
CA GLY A 24 -6.05 23.42 -7.69
C GLY A 24 -6.90 22.16 -7.66
N PHE A 25 -7.56 21.90 -6.52
CA PHE A 25 -8.30 20.66 -6.31
C PHE A 25 -9.50 20.53 -7.26
N GLU A 26 -10.27 21.60 -7.40
CA GLU A 26 -11.48 21.61 -8.24
C GLU A 26 -11.14 21.38 -9.72
N GLU A 27 -10.13 22.07 -10.22
CA GLU A 27 -9.67 21.91 -11.60
C GLU A 27 -9.08 20.51 -11.86
N ALA A 28 -8.34 19.95 -10.88
CA ALA A 28 -7.70 18.64 -11.01
C ALA A 28 -8.69 17.47 -10.99
N PHE A 29 -9.75 17.57 -10.20
CA PHE A 29 -10.64 16.43 -9.91
C PHE A 29 -12.11 16.67 -10.22
N HIS A 30 -12.47 17.85 -10.73
CA HIS A 30 -13.87 18.27 -10.99
C HIS A 30 -14.78 18.04 -9.77
N ALA A 31 -14.23 18.35 -8.58
CA ALA A 31 -14.89 18.17 -7.29
C ALA A 31 -14.47 19.26 -6.32
N VAL A 32 -15.37 19.66 -5.44
CA VAL A 32 -15.09 20.67 -4.43
C VAL A 32 -14.55 20.03 -3.16
N LEU A 33 -13.41 20.51 -2.68
CA LEU A 33 -12.89 20.20 -1.36
C LEU A 33 -13.31 21.29 -0.38
N PRO A 34 -14.04 21.01 0.69
CA PRO A 34 -14.39 21.99 1.71
C PRO A 34 -13.15 22.72 2.24
N THR A 35 -13.25 24.03 2.39
CA THR A 35 -12.14 24.85 2.91
C THR A 35 -11.93 24.67 4.40
N GLU A 36 -13.00 24.32 5.10
CA GLU A 36 -13.01 24.09 6.55
C GLU A 36 -13.46 22.67 6.87
N PRO A 37 -12.82 22.01 7.82
CA PRO A 37 -13.26 20.71 8.29
C PRO A 37 -14.57 20.84 9.06
N ALA A 38 -15.45 19.83 8.97
CA ALA A 38 -16.68 19.76 9.76
C ALA A 38 -16.40 19.53 11.25
N TRP A 39 -15.27 18.95 11.57
CA TRP A 39 -14.85 18.66 12.96
C TRP A 39 -13.35 18.88 13.10
N VAL A 40 -12.93 19.52 14.19
CA VAL A 40 -11.53 19.67 14.59
C VAL A 40 -11.42 19.33 16.05
N GLU A 41 -10.48 18.45 16.37
CA GLU A 41 -10.14 18.09 17.76
C GLU A 41 -8.63 18.18 17.91
N GLU A 42 -8.21 18.80 19.00
CA GLU A 42 -6.80 18.97 19.33
C GLU A 42 -6.46 18.06 20.51
N ILE A 43 -5.36 17.33 20.38
CA ILE A 43 -4.81 16.51 21.46
C ILE A 43 -3.63 17.29 22.06
N ASP A 44 -3.61 17.42 23.37
CA ASP A 44 -2.51 18.09 24.09
C ASP A 44 -1.17 17.46 23.70
N GLU A 45 -0.24 18.31 23.24
CA GLU A 45 1.08 17.88 22.74
C GLU A 45 1.89 17.15 23.82
N LEU A 46 1.79 17.58 25.08
CA LEU A 46 2.51 16.97 26.20
C LEU A 46 2.01 15.54 26.45
N VAL A 47 0.70 15.32 26.37
CA VAL A 47 0.09 13.99 26.51
C VAL A 47 0.58 13.06 25.39
N VAL A 48 0.56 13.54 24.14
CA VAL A 48 1.08 12.77 22.99
C VAL A 48 2.57 12.48 23.14
N LYS A 49 3.35 13.47 23.58
CA LYS A 49 4.80 13.35 23.79
C LYS A 49 5.13 12.34 24.88
N ASN A 50 4.41 12.36 25.99
CA ASN A 50 4.59 11.40 27.07
C ASN A 50 4.31 9.97 26.60
N ALA A 51 3.23 9.74 25.86
CA ALA A 51 2.95 8.44 25.26
C ALA A 51 4.03 8.02 24.25
N ALA A 52 4.48 8.94 23.38
CA ALA A 52 5.47 8.69 22.34
C ALA A 52 6.92 8.54 22.85
N THR A 53 7.14 8.71 24.15
CA THR A 53 8.45 8.53 24.81
C THR A 53 8.47 7.36 25.79
N ASN A 54 7.44 6.53 25.83
CA ASN A 54 7.46 5.29 26.60
C ASN A 54 8.59 4.38 26.08
N LEU A 55 9.33 3.75 26.99
CA LEU A 55 10.47 2.91 26.67
C LEU A 55 10.07 1.60 25.98
N ASP A 56 8.90 1.05 26.32
CA ASP A 56 8.34 -0.13 25.67
C ASP A 56 7.70 0.25 24.32
N ASP A 57 8.16 -0.37 23.24
CA ASP A 57 7.70 -0.07 21.88
C ASP A 57 6.21 -0.34 21.68
N HIS A 58 5.68 -1.41 22.26
CA HIS A 58 4.27 -1.75 22.17
C HIS A 58 3.40 -0.76 22.95
N LEU A 59 3.76 -0.48 24.21
CA LEU A 59 3.06 0.50 25.04
C LEU A 59 3.11 1.91 24.42
N ARG A 60 4.25 2.28 23.87
CA ARG A 60 4.44 3.57 23.19
C ARG A 60 3.49 3.73 22.01
N VAL A 61 3.51 2.77 21.08
CA VAL A 61 2.66 2.85 19.89
C VAL A 61 1.19 2.71 20.23
N PHE A 62 0.85 1.75 21.09
CA PHE A 62 -0.54 1.56 21.55
C PHE A 62 -1.11 2.78 22.25
N GLY A 63 -0.34 3.40 23.13
CA GLY A 63 -0.73 4.62 23.84
C GLY A 63 -1.01 5.77 22.88
N VAL A 64 -0.07 6.06 21.97
CA VAL A 64 -0.26 7.11 20.96
C VAL A 64 -1.46 6.82 20.07
N VAL A 65 -1.61 5.61 19.55
CA VAL A 65 -2.76 5.21 18.71
C VAL A 65 -4.07 5.39 19.48
N SER A 66 -4.12 5.01 20.76
CA SER A 66 -5.32 5.11 21.59
C SER A 66 -5.77 6.55 21.78
N LEU A 67 -4.83 7.51 21.93
CA LEU A 67 -5.15 8.94 22.00
C LEU A 67 -5.85 9.42 20.72
N PHE A 68 -5.30 9.13 19.53
CA PHE A 68 -5.94 9.52 18.28
C PHE A 68 -7.26 8.78 18.04
N LEU A 69 -7.31 7.49 18.36
CA LEU A 69 -8.51 6.68 18.17
C LEU A 69 -9.67 7.15 19.05
N SER A 70 -9.39 7.61 20.29
CA SER A 70 -10.42 8.16 21.18
C SER A 70 -11.09 9.38 20.58
N GLN A 71 -10.34 10.28 19.93
CA GLN A 71 -10.90 11.47 19.27
C GLN A 71 -11.75 11.08 18.03
N VAL A 72 -11.28 10.13 17.24
CA VAL A 72 -12.08 9.61 16.11
C VAL A 72 -13.39 8.98 16.60
N ARG A 73 -13.35 8.23 17.71
CA ARG A 73 -14.56 7.66 18.34
C ARG A 73 -15.51 8.73 18.85
N THR A 74 -14.99 9.79 19.45
CA THR A 74 -15.78 10.92 19.91
C THR A 74 -16.47 11.64 18.76
N ALA A 75 -15.72 11.97 17.71
CA ALA A 75 -16.29 12.59 16.51
C ALA A 75 -17.35 11.69 15.84
N LYS A 76 -17.12 10.36 15.79
CA LYS A 76 -18.09 9.43 15.21
C LYS A 76 -19.42 9.34 15.97
N LYS A 77 -19.46 9.73 17.24
CA LYS A 77 -20.70 9.79 18.05
C LYS A 77 -21.55 11.03 17.74
N SER A 78 -20.99 12.04 17.02
CA SER A 78 -21.76 13.17 16.55
C SER A 78 -22.64 12.76 15.36
N ASP A 79 -23.69 13.52 15.10
CA ASP A 79 -24.61 13.29 13.98
C ASP A 79 -24.04 13.76 12.63
N GLU A 80 -22.80 14.24 12.60
CA GLU A 80 -22.15 14.74 11.40
C GLU A 80 -21.77 13.61 10.42
N PRO A 81 -22.09 13.74 9.14
CA PRO A 81 -21.80 12.71 8.14
C PRO A 81 -20.36 12.81 7.62
N PHE A 82 -19.40 12.26 8.35
CA PHE A 82 -18.00 12.23 7.93
C PHE A 82 -17.75 11.24 6.79
N ARG A 83 -17.04 11.67 5.75
CA ARG A 83 -16.57 10.80 4.66
C ARG A 83 -15.22 10.16 4.97
N PHE A 84 -14.33 10.87 5.65
CA PHE A 84 -13.01 10.44 6.11
C PHE A 84 -12.49 11.37 7.20
N PHE A 85 -11.52 10.90 7.96
CA PHE A 85 -10.76 11.74 8.89
C PHE A 85 -9.34 12.00 8.38
N VAL A 86 -8.84 13.19 8.69
CA VAL A 86 -7.43 13.55 8.53
C VAL A 86 -6.78 13.55 9.91
N ILE A 87 -5.77 12.72 10.09
CA ILE A 87 -4.99 12.64 11.32
C ILE A 87 -3.66 13.33 11.06
N VAL A 88 -3.44 14.47 11.71
CA VAL A 88 -2.17 15.19 11.66
C VAL A 88 -1.26 14.67 12.75
N VAL A 89 -0.14 14.10 12.38
CA VAL A 89 0.78 13.44 13.30
C VAL A 89 2.02 14.30 13.50
N PRO A 90 2.38 14.65 14.75
CA PRO A 90 3.64 15.32 15.05
C PRO A 90 4.86 14.56 14.52
N ASP A 91 5.91 15.28 14.11
CA ASP A 91 7.11 14.65 13.55
C ASP A 91 7.81 13.73 14.55
N PHE A 92 7.74 14.01 15.85
CA PHE A 92 8.32 13.14 16.89
C PHE A 92 7.57 11.79 17.01
N VAL A 93 6.25 11.76 16.80
CA VAL A 93 5.49 10.49 16.74
C VAL A 93 5.95 9.67 15.53
N PHE A 94 6.13 10.33 14.38
CA PHE A 94 6.65 9.66 13.21
C PHE A 94 8.05 9.10 13.42
N ALA A 95 8.90 9.79 14.20
CA ALA A 95 10.25 9.34 14.52
C ALA A 95 10.27 8.17 15.52
N ASN A 96 9.37 8.18 16.52
CA ASN A 96 9.44 7.28 17.67
C ASN A 96 8.53 6.04 17.56
N CYS A 97 7.47 6.10 16.74
CA CYS A 97 6.45 5.05 16.68
C CYS A 97 6.52 4.24 15.38
N ARG A 98 7.70 3.73 15.04
CA ARG A 98 7.98 2.89 13.88
C ARG A 98 8.88 1.71 14.26
N PRO A 99 8.86 0.58 13.54
CA PRO A 99 9.63 -0.62 13.87
C PRO A 99 11.15 -0.43 13.99
N LEU A 100 11.70 0.57 13.28
CA LEU A 100 13.13 0.90 13.28
C LEU A 100 13.40 2.24 14.00
N SER A 101 12.48 2.70 14.83
CA SER A 101 12.67 3.92 15.62
C SER A 101 13.80 3.72 16.60
N ARG A 102 14.77 4.64 16.56
CA ARG A 102 15.78 4.77 17.61
C ARG A 102 15.30 5.88 18.54
N PHE A 103 14.75 5.51 19.66
CA PHE A 103 14.40 6.48 20.70
C PHE A 103 15.68 7.11 21.26
N GLN A 104 15.86 8.43 21.07
CA GLN A 104 16.98 9.16 21.63
C GLN A 104 16.73 9.35 23.13
N GLY A 105 17.38 8.55 23.96
CA GLY A 105 17.32 8.66 25.43
C GLY A 105 16.94 7.38 26.17
N GLY A 106 16.52 6.34 25.49
CA GLY A 106 16.27 5.03 26.07
C GLY A 106 17.00 3.92 25.31
N TYR A 107 17.50 2.94 26.02
CA TYR A 107 17.83 1.67 25.40
C TYR A 107 16.52 1.10 24.90
N GLY A 108 16.34 1.03 23.57
CA GLY A 108 15.20 0.33 23.01
C GLY A 108 15.23 -1.11 23.51
N HIS A 109 14.45 -1.44 24.49
CA HIS A 109 14.13 -2.81 24.82
C HIS A 109 13.31 -3.35 23.66
N HIS A 110 13.98 -3.86 22.63
CA HIS A 110 13.39 -4.89 21.86
C HIS A 110 13.09 -6.03 22.84
N VAL A 111 11.83 -6.21 23.19
CA VAL A 111 11.39 -7.42 23.86
C VAL A 111 11.84 -8.55 22.95
N GLY A 112 12.94 -9.19 23.31
CA GLY A 112 13.57 -10.20 22.49
C GLY A 112 12.57 -11.35 22.27
N ARG A 113 12.65 -12.08 21.15
CA ARG A 113 11.82 -13.27 20.88
C ARG A 113 11.69 -14.20 22.08
N ARG A 114 12.73 -14.28 22.90
CA ARG A 114 12.78 -15.09 24.13
C ARG A 114 11.88 -14.53 25.23
N GLU A 115 11.79 -13.22 25.36
CA GLU A 115 10.93 -12.55 26.34
C GLU A 115 9.46 -12.57 25.90
N GLN A 116 9.19 -12.49 24.59
CA GLN A 116 7.85 -12.73 24.02
C GLN A 116 7.41 -14.19 24.21
N GLN A 117 8.31 -15.17 24.05
CA GLN A 117 8.04 -16.58 24.33
C GLN A 117 7.79 -16.83 25.82
N ILE A 118 8.58 -16.21 26.70
CA ILE A 118 8.37 -16.32 28.14
C ILE A 118 7.03 -15.68 28.54
N ARG A 119 6.68 -14.54 27.98
CA ARG A 119 5.39 -13.89 28.22
C ARG A 119 4.21 -14.70 27.69
N SER A 120 4.33 -15.32 26.51
CA SER A 120 3.28 -16.21 25.98
C SER A 120 3.10 -17.50 26.78
N GLN A 121 4.14 -17.95 27.49
CA GLN A 121 4.06 -19.10 28.40
C GLN A 121 3.55 -18.74 29.81
N MET A 122 3.54 -17.45 30.15
CA MET A 122 3.02 -16.92 31.41
C MET A 122 1.58 -16.37 31.27
N GLU A 123 0.86 -16.77 30.23
CA GLU A 123 -0.50 -16.32 29.90
C GLU A 123 -1.51 -16.42 31.04
N ASP A 124 -1.29 -17.35 31.97
CA ASP A 124 -2.17 -17.58 33.12
C ASP A 124 -1.99 -16.56 34.28
N PHE A 125 -1.01 -15.65 34.20
CA PHE A 125 -0.65 -14.75 35.32
C PHE A 125 -0.80 -13.26 35.07
N PHE A 126 -1.07 -12.84 33.82
CA PHE A 126 -1.22 -11.41 33.47
C PHE A 126 -2.67 -11.08 33.12
N GLU A 127 -3.15 -9.95 33.60
CA GLU A 127 -4.48 -9.43 33.28
C GLU A 127 -4.63 -9.29 31.75
N SER A 128 -5.76 -9.72 31.22
CA SER A 128 -6.07 -9.75 29.78
C SER A 128 -5.88 -8.39 29.06
N TYR A 129 -5.83 -7.30 29.81
CA TYR A 129 -5.63 -5.93 29.31
C TYR A 129 -4.17 -5.65 28.88
N GLU A 130 -3.18 -6.19 29.59
CA GLU A 130 -1.76 -6.04 29.21
C GLU A 130 -1.40 -6.85 27.96
N MET A 131 -2.08 -7.96 27.73
CA MET A 131 -1.83 -8.80 26.57
C MET A 131 -2.33 -8.19 25.26
N GLU A 132 -3.43 -7.43 25.28
CA GLU A 132 -3.99 -6.80 24.10
C GLU A 132 -2.97 -5.88 23.41
N GLN A 133 -2.20 -5.12 24.16
CA GLN A 133 -1.23 -4.15 23.66
C GLN A 133 -0.12 -4.80 22.84
N TYR A 134 0.29 -6.00 23.21
CA TYR A 134 1.34 -6.76 22.54
C TYR A 134 0.86 -7.52 21.29
N SER A 135 -0.44 -7.62 21.08
CA SER A 135 -1.01 -8.25 19.89
C SER A 135 -1.11 -7.29 18.69
N TYR A 136 -0.81 -6.01 18.87
CA TYR A 136 -0.80 -5.00 17.81
C TYR A 136 0.60 -4.69 17.28
N SER A 137 0.64 -4.17 16.06
CA SER A 137 1.88 -3.70 15.43
C SER A 137 2.55 -2.56 16.20
N ILE A 138 3.87 -2.58 16.28
CA ILE A 138 4.70 -1.46 16.75
C ILE A 138 4.88 -0.34 15.71
N ASP A 139 4.10 -0.35 14.64
CA ASP A 139 4.03 0.72 13.65
C ASP A 139 2.72 1.49 13.80
N PHE A 140 2.83 2.79 14.11
CA PHE A 140 1.68 3.68 14.28
C PHE A 140 0.69 3.63 13.11
N ARG A 141 1.20 3.70 11.86
CA ARG A 141 0.36 3.70 10.67
C ARG A 141 -0.41 2.39 10.51
N ARG A 142 0.27 1.26 10.72
CA ARG A 142 -0.36 -0.06 10.60
C ARG A 142 -1.41 -0.26 11.68
N GLN A 143 -1.07 0.09 12.92
CA GLN A 143 -1.96 -0.12 14.06
C GLN A 143 -3.20 0.78 13.99
N ILE A 144 -3.05 2.09 13.75
CA ILE A 144 -4.20 2.99 13.72
C ILE A 144 -5.15 2.69 12.55
N LYS A 145 -4.60 2.34 11.37
CA LYS A 145 -5.43 1.96 10.23
C LYS A 145 -6.26 0.70 10.51
N ALA A 146 -5.67 -0.31 11.13
CA ALA A 146 -6.37 -1.52 11.49
C ALA A 146 -7.49 -1.24 12.52
N ARG A 147 -7.17 -0.52 13.61
CA ARG A 147 -8.14 -0.26 14.69
C ARG A 147 -9.26 0.70 14.30
N VAL A 148 -9.01 1.65 13.40
CA VAL A 148 -10.05 2.57 12.89
C VAL A 148 -11.03 1.88 11.93
N MET A 149 -10.67 0.74 11.31
CA MET A 149 -11.60 0.01 10.43
C MET A 149 -12.91 -0.38 11.11
N GLU A 150 -12.88 -0.64 12.42
CA GLU A 150 -14.09 -0.94 13.20
C GLU A 150 -15.10 0.23 13.22
N LEU A 151 -14.61 1.45 13.04
CA LEU A 151 -15.45 2.64 12.98
C LEU A 151 -16.02 2.92 11.57
N GLU A 152 -15.66 2.10 10.60
CA GLU A 152 -16.14 2.17 9.20
C GLU A 152 -15.85 3.51 8.49
N ILE A 153 -14.80 4.22 8.92
CA ILE A 153 -14.38 5.49 8.33
C ILE A 153 -12.92 5.38 7.88
N PRO A 154 -12.60 5.70 6.63
CA PRO A 154 -11.22 5.77 6.18
C PRO A 154 -10.50 6.98 6.78
N ILE A 155 -9.20 6.82 7.04
CA ILE A 155 -8.34 7.88 7.56
C ILE A 155 -7.21 8.22 6.59
N GLN A 156 -6.84 9.50 6.56
CA GLN A 156 -5.62 9.99 5.93
C GLN A 156 -4.65 10.48 7.01
N ILE A 157 -3.49 9.86 7.08
CA ILE A 157 -2.43 10.26 8.01
C ILE A 157 -1.51 11.26 7.29
N ILE A 158 -1.27 12.39 7.91
CA ILE A 158 -0.43 13.46 7.38
C ILE A 158 0.56 13.88 8.48
N ARG A 159 1.83 14.01 8.13
CA ARG A 159 2.81 14.57 9.06
C ARG A 159 2.64 16.08 9.14
N GLU A 160 2.84 16.67 10.31
CA GLU A 160 2.77 18.12 10.50
C GLU A 160 3.73 18.89 9.58
N SER A 161 4.95 18.35 9.39
CA SER A 161 5.93 18.95 8.47
C SER A 161 5.46 18.98 7.02
N THR A 162 4.61 18.04 6.59
CA THR A 162 4.04 18.03 5.23
C THR A 162 3.10 19.21 5.01
N LEU A 163 2.47 19.72 6.07
CA LEU A 163 1.53 20.84 6.00
C LEU A 163 2.23 22.21 6.04
N ARG A 164 3.53 22.27 6.31
CA ARG A 164 4.29 23.51 6.30
C ARG A 164 4.33 24.08 4.87
N LEU A 165 3.82 25.28 4.69
CA LEU A 165 3.79 25.95 3.39
C LEU A 165 5.14 26.59 3.02
N ALA A 166 5.97 26.93 4.02
CA ALA A 166 7.31 27.46 3.78
C ALA A 166 8.22 26.39 3.18
N ALA A 167 9.05 26.77 2.21
CA ALA A 167 10.14 25.94 1.75
C ALA A 167 11.03 25.60 2.95
N ALA A 168 11.31 24.32 3.17
CA ALA A 168 12.25 23.93 4.21
C ALA A 168 13.64 24.49 3.87
N GLU A 169 14.24 25.25 4.78
CA GLU A 169 15.64 25.66 4.63
C GLU A 169 16.50 24.45 4.33
N LYS A 170 17.39 24.58 3.34
CA LYS A 170 18.32 23.53 2.97
C LYS A 170 19.28 23.29 4.12
N ARG A 171 19.03 22.25 4.93
CA ARG A 171 19.99 21.80 5.97
C ARG A 171 20.73 20.58 5.46
N PHE A 172 22.04 20.63 5.54
CA PHE A 172 22.90 19.51 5.14
C PHE A 172 22.56 18.25 5.98
N GLY A 173 22.35 17.11 5.32
CA GLY A 173 22.05 15.83 5.98
C GLY A 173 20.58 15.59 6.37
N VAL A 174 19.69 16.56 6.18
CA VAL A 174 18.23 16.39 6.41
C VAL A 174 17.51 16.19 5.08
N ARG A 175 16.72 15.12 4.96
CA ARG A 175 15.88 14.88 3.79
C ARG A 175 14.91 16.05 3.63
N GLN A 176 15.03 16.78 2.53
CA GLN A 176 14.18 17.92 2.23
C GLN A 176 12.74 17.48 1.94
N LEU A 177 11.79 18.36 2.26
CA LEU A 177 10.42 18.21 1.78
C LEU A 177 10.38 18.40 0.26
N THR A 178 9.52 17.63 -0.39
CA THR A 178 9.25 17.83 -1.82
C THR A 178 8.57 19.19 -2.04
N PRO A 179 8.65 19.75 -3.25
CA PRO A 179 8.00 21.01 -3.60
C PRO A 179 6.51 21.06 -3.24
N LEU A 180 5.99 22.25 -3.06
CA LEU A 180 4.58 22.45 -2.68
C LEU A 180 3.62 21.87 -3.71
N SER A 181 3.92 21.99 -5.00
CA SER A 181 3.09 21.42 -6.07
C SER A 181 3.01 19.89 -5.98
N ASP A 182 4.14 19.21 -5.72
CA ASP A 182 4.16 17.75 -5.53
C ASP A 182 3.36 17.33 -4.27
N ARG A 183 3.56 18.04 -3.16
CA ARG A 183 2.78 17.79 -1.92
C ARG A 183 1.29 18.01 -2.12
N ALA A 184 0.91 19.05 -2.88
CA ALA A 184 -0.48 19.34 -3.19
C ALA A 184 -1.11 18.25 -4.05
N TRP A 185 -0.43 17.79 -5.11
CA TRP A 185 -0.88 16.67 -5.93
C TRP A 185 -1.07 15.40 -5.11
N ASN A 186 -0.09 15.04 -4.30
CA ASN A 186 -0.13 13.81 -3.49
C ASN A 186 -1.25 13.87 -2.45
N LEU A 187 -1.36 14.97 -1.71
CA LEU A 187 -2.40 15.13 -0.70
C LEU A 187 -3.80 15.15 -1.33
N SER A 188 -3.99 15.92 -2.39
CA SER A 188 -5.29 16.05 -3.06
C SER A 188 -5.75 14.72 -3.65
N THR A 189 -4.85 13.96 -4.28
CA THR A 189 -5.15 12.61 -4.79
C THR A 189 -5.62 11.68 -3.67
N ALA A 190 -4.90 11.66 -2.54
CA ALA A 190 -5.25 10.83 -1.41
C ALA A 190 -6.60 11.23 -0.79
N LEU A 191 -6.87 12.52 -0.59
CA LEU A 191 -8.12 13.02 -0.04
C LEU A 191 -9.30 12.74 -0.97
N TYR A 192 -9.14 12.96 -2.28
CA TYR A 192 -10.16 12.66 -3.27
C TYR A 192 -10.55 11.18 -3.25
N TYR A 193 -9.55 10.30 -3.21
CA TYR A 193 -9.80 8.85 -3.13
C TYR A 193 -10.47 8.44 -1.80
N LYS A 194 -10.05 9.02 -0.66
CA LYS A 194 -10.69 8.77 0.65
C LYS A 194 -12.15 9.22 0.67
N ALA A 195 -12.47 10.32 0.00
CA ALA A 195 -13.84 10.81 -0.16
C ALA A 195 -14.72 9.91 -1.05
N GLY A 196 -14.13 8.89 -1.72
CA GLY A 196 -14.82 7.97 -2.65
C GLY A 196 -14.65 8.33 -4.12
N GLY A 197 -13.85 9.35 -4.45
CA GLY A 197 -13.50 9.68 -5.82
C GLY A 197 -12.51 8.70 -6.44
N LYS A 198 -12.44 8.64 -7.75
CA LYS A 198 -11.52 7.78 -8.52
C LYS A 198 -10.55 8.68 -9.30
N PRO A 199 -9.35 8.97 -8.74
CA PRO A 199 -8.44 9.95 -9.34
C PRO A 199 -7.87 9.48 -10.69
N TRP A 200 -7.73 8.18 -10.87
CA TRP A 200 -7.10 7.58 -12.05
C TRP A 200 -7.90 6.39 -12.57
N LYS A 201 -7.88 6.24 -13.87
CA LYS A 201 -8.46 5.10 -14.59
C LYS A 201 -7.43 4.55 -15.57
N LEU A 202 -7.35 3.24 -15.69
CA LEU A 202 -6.55 2.60 -16.74
C LEU A 202 -7.22 2.83 -18.10
N GLY A 203 -6.49 3.50 -19.00
CA GLY A 203 -6.87 3.54 -20.41
C GLY A 203 -6.49 2.23 -21.11
N GLY A 204 -7.42 1.64 -21.86
CA GLY A 204 -7.15 0.48 -22.69
C GLY A 204 -7.18 -0.88 -21.99
N VAL A 205 -7.72 -0.97 -20.78
CA VAL A 205 -8.02 -2.26 -20.16
C VAL A 205 -9.26 -2.86 -20.79
N ARG A 206 -9.19 -4.14 -21.10
CA ARG A 206 -10.28 -4.90 -21.70
C ARG A 206 -11.41 -5.10 -20.70
N ASP A 207 -12.65 -5.03 -21.17
CA ASP A 207 -13.82 -5.27 -20.32
C ASP A 207 -13.85 -6.71 -19.81
N GLY A 208 -14.27 -6.89 -18.56
CA GLY A 208 -14.34 -8.20 -17.92
C GLY A 208 -12.98 -8.76 -17.46
N VAL A 209 -11.87 -8.03 -17.62
CA VAL A 209 -10.55 -8.43 -17.12
C VAL A 209 -10.32 -7.88 -15.72
N CYS A 210 -9.88 -8.73 -14.81
CA CYS A 210 -9.43 -8.32 -13.49
C CYS A 210 -8.02 -8.81 -13.18
N TYR A 211 -7.36 -8.09 -12.30
CA TYR A 211 -6.00 -8.38 -11.83
C TYR A 211 -6.02 -8.60 -10.33
N VAL A 212 -5.58 -9.76 -9.88
CA VAL A 212 -5.52 -10.13 -8.46
C VAL A 212 -4.06 -10.21 -8.03
N GLY A 213 -3.63 -9.31 -7.16
CA GLY A 213 -2.32 -9.39 -6.53
C GLY A 213 -2.37 -10.30 -5.31
N VAL A 214 -1.52 -11.31 -5.26
CA VAL A 214 -1.38 -12.20 -4.10
C VAL A 214 -0.05 -11.93 -3.43
N SER A 215 -0.08 -11.73 -2.11
CA SER A 215 1.11 -11.53 -1.30
C SER A 215 1.07 -12.39 -0.03
N PHE A 216 2.27 -12.74 0.42
CA PHE A 216 2.47 -13.46 1.68
C PHE A 216 3.23 -12.57 2.63
N LYS A 217 2.79 -12.50 3.87
CA LYS A 217 3.47 -11.78 4.94
C LYS A 217 3.75 -12.70 6.11
N ASN A 218 4.99 -12.66 6.57
CA ASN A 218 5.39 -13.38 7.76
C ASN A 218 4.79 -12.71 9.00
N THR A 219 4.20 -13.50 9.85
CA THR A 219 3.76 -13.03 11.17
C THR A 219 4.96 -13.00 12.10
N GLU A 220 5.14 -11.92 12.85
CA GLU A 220 6.30 -11.73 13.73
C GLU A 220 6.42 -12.80 14.82
N THR A 221 5.29 -13.44 15.18
CA THR A 221 5.18 -14.37 16.30
C THR A 221 5.17 -15.85 15.90
N THR A 222 4.82 -16.16 14.67
CA THR A 222 4.78 -17.55 14.17
C THR A 222 5.43 -17.60 12.78
N HIS A 223 6.10 -18.69 12.43
CA HIS A 223 6.66 -18.89 11.09
C HIS A 223 5.57 -19.10 10.01
N ASN A 224 4.33 -18.75 10.30
CA ASN A 224 3.23 -18.83 9.38
C ASN A 224 3.17 -17.56 8.54
N ALA A 225 2.94 -17.71 7.26
CA ALA A 225 2.63 -16.59 6.37
C ALA A 225 1.12 -16.46 6.21
N CYS A 226 0.62 -15.23 6.36
CA CYS A 226 -0.75 -14.93 6.03
C CYS A 226 -0.81 -14.48 4.57
N SER A 227 -1.74 -15.03 3.80
CA SER A 227 -2.00 -14.61 2.44
C SER A 227 -2.99 -13.44 2.42
N ALA A 228 -2.72 -12.47 1.56
CA ALA A 228 -3.65 -11.39 1.26
C ALA A 228 -3.80 -11.28 -0.25
N ALA A 229 -5.03 -11.13 -0.70
CA ALA A 229 -5.32 -10.90 -2.10
C ALA A 229 -5.96 -9.54 -2.29
N GLN A 230 -5.58 -8.87 -3.36
CA GLN A 230 -6.15 -7.60 -3.77
C GLN A 230 -6.52 -7.64 -5.24
N MET A 231 -7.78 -7.39 -5.52
CA MET A 231 -8.32 -7.37 -6.87
C MET A 231 -8.45 -5.95 -7.39
N PHE A 232 -8.01 -5.72 -8.61
CA PHE A 232 -8.15 -4.46 -9.32
C PHE A 232 -8.97 -4.65 -10.59
N LEU A 233 -9.82 -3.69 -10.83
CA LEU A 233 -10.63 -3.55 -12.04
C LEU A 233 -10.13 -2.38 -12.90
N ASN A 234 -10.61 -2.32 -14.12
CA ASN A 234 -10.32 -1.23 -15.07
C ASN A 234 -10.75 0.16 -14.57
N ASP A 235 -11.77 0.23 -13.72
CA ASP A 235 -12.33 1.48 -13.20
C ASP A 235 -11.66 1.98 -11.90
N GLY A 236 -10.62 1.28 -11.43
CA GLY A 236 -9.85 1.67 -10.25
C GLY A 236 -10.43 1.20 -8.92
N ASP A 237 -11.50 0.43 -8.93
CA ASP A 237 -12.01 -0.20 -7.71
C ASP A 237 -11.07 -1.32 -7.27
N GLY A 238 -10.75 -1.35 -5.99
CA GLY A 238 -9.92 -2.38 -5.39
C GLY A 238 -10.69 -3.10 -4.28
N VAL A 239 -10.69 -4.42 -4.34
CA VAL A 239 -11.25 -5.30 -3.31
C VAL A 239 -10.10 -5.99 -2.59
N VAL A 240 -10.15 -5.98 -1.27
CA VAL A 240 -9.17 -6.63 -0.41
C VAL A 240 -9.80 -7.83 0.26
N PHE A 241 -9.07 -8.92 0.28
CA PHE A 241 -9.46 -10.14 0.99
C PHE A 241 -8.26 -10.70 1.77
N LEU A 242 -8.50 -11.07 3.02
CA LEU A 242 -7.54 -11.78 3.87
C LEU A 242 -7.78 -13.28 3.73
N GLY A 243 -6.77 -14.00 3.29
CA GLY A 243 -6.80 -15.44 3.25
C GLY A 243 -6.32 -16.08 4.55
N ASP A 244 -6.31 -17.39 4.55
CA ASP A 244 -5.85 -18.16 5.68
C ASP A 244 -4.34 -18.06 5.91
N GLU A 245 -3.91 -18.40 7.11
CA GLU A 245 -2.49 -18.57 7.40
C GLU A 245 -1.96 -19.79 6.66
N GLY A 246 -1.00 -19.56 5.76
CA GLY A 246 -0.32 -20.63 5.03
C GLY A 246 0.78 -21.29 5.88
N ARG A 247 0.84 -22.62 5.89
CA ARG A 247 1.87 -23.39 6.62
C ARG A 247 3.10 -23.72 5.79
N TRP A 248 3.11 -23.38 4.51
CA TRP A 248 4.12 -23.89 3.59
C TRP A 248 5.22 -22.87 3.32
N TYR A 249 6.39 -23.20 3.80
CA TYR A 249 7.64 -22.55 3.51
C TYR A 249 8.52 -23.51 2.71
N SER A 250 8.93 -23.11 1.52
CA SER A 250 9.95 -23.83 0.77
C SER A 250 11.32 -23.40 1.27
N GLU A 251 11.96 -24.15 2.15
CA GLU A 251 13.29 -23.86 2.70
C GLU A 251 14.35 -23.60 1.61
N ARG A 252 14.23 -24.26 0.46
CA ARG A 252 15.18 -24.11 -0.67
C ARG A 252 15.05 -22.80 -1.41
N LYS A 253 13.85 -22.19 -1.47
CA LYS A 253 13.59 -20.97 -2.28
C LYS A 253 13.26 -19.73 -1.45
N GLY A 254 12.98 -19.88 -0.16
CA GLY A 254 12.51 -18.79 0.69
C GLY A 254 11.17 -18.21 0.21
N GLU A 255 10.31 -19.04 -0.39
CA GLU A 255 9.01 -18.65 -0.93
C GLU A 255 7.91 -19.36 -0.13
N TYR A 256 6.79 -18.66 0.11
CA TYR A 256 5.59 -19.20 0.71
C TYR A 256 4.62 -19.65 -0.36
N HIS A 257 3.95 -20.76 -0.11
CA HIS A 257 2.96 -21.35 -1.01
C HIS A 257 1.71 -21.73 -0.22
N LEU A 258 0.56 -21.65 -0.86
CA LEU A 258 -0.69 -22.17 -0.32
C LEU A 258 -0.87 -23.64 -0.73
N ASP A 259 -1.56 -24.40 0.11
CA ASP A 259 -2.14 -25.66 -0.30
C ASP A 259 -3.38 -25.40 -1.20
N ARG A 260 -3.80 -26.42 -1.91
CA ARG A 260 -4.97 -26.35 -2.82
C ARG A 260 -6.25 -25.82 -2.15
N PRO A 261 -6.64 -26.29 -0.94
CA PRO A 261 -7.81 -25.77 -0.24
C PRO A 261 -7.69 -24.27 0.11
N SER A 262 -6.54 -23.82 0.60
CA SER A 262 -6.31 -22.40 0.96
C SER A 262 -6.26 -21.50 -0.24
N ALA A 263 -5.63 -21.91 -1.34
CA ALA A 263 -5.63 -21.18 -2.61
C ALA A 263 -7.07 -21.04 -3.14
N ARG A 264 -7.87 -22.11 -3.10
CA ARG A 264 -9.28 -22.07 -3.47
C ARG A 264 -10.06 -21.09 -2.61
N ARG A 265 -9.94 -21.14 -1.28
CA ARG A 265 -10.63 -20.24 -0.35
C ARG A 265 -10.27 -18.78 -0.61
N LEU A 266 -8.98 -18.50 -0.83
CA LEU A 266 -8.50 -17.15 -1.10
C LEU A 266 -9.17 -16.55 -2.34
N LEU A 267 -9.13 -17.23 -3.47
CA LEU A 267 -9.74 -16.71 -4.70
C LEU A 267 -11.27 -16.69 -4.62
N THR A 268 -11.92 -17.71 -4.02
CA THR A 268 -13.36 -17.70 -3.78
C THR A 268 -13.78 -16.49 -2.96
N GLY A 269 -13.05 -16.15 -1.91
CA GLY A 269 -13.34 -15.00 -1.06
C GLY A 269 -13.22 -13.66 -1.81
N VAL A 270 -12.17 -13.50 -2.61
CA VAL A 270 -11.99 -12.33 -3.47
C VAL A 270 -13.16 -12.18 -4.46
N LEU A 271 -13.50 -13.25 -5.15
CA LEU A 271 -14.56 -13.24 -6.17
C LEU A 271 -15.96 -13.03 -5.57
N SER A 272 -16.24 -13.64 -4.42
CA SER A 272 -17.51 -13.45 -3.70
C SER A 272 -17.66 -12.00 -3.23
N THR A 273 -16.58 -11.41 -2.69
CA THR A 273 -16.57 -10.01 -2.28
C THR A 273 -16.77 -9.07 -3.48
N TYR A 274 -16.10 -9.38 -4.60
CA TYR A 274 -16.31 -8.64 -5.84
C TYR A 274 -17.76 -8.73 -6.33
N GLN A 275 -18.32 -9.91 -6.37
CA GLN A 275 -19.71 -10.12 -6.82
C GLN A 275 -20.71 -9.35 -5.97
N SER A 276 -20.50 -9.30 -4.66
CA SER A 276 -21.38 -8.56 -3.74
C SER A 276 -21.30 -7.03 -3.90
N LEU A 277 -20.16 -6.50 -4.33
CA LEU A 277 -19.92 -5.06 -4.44
C LEU A 277 -20.20 -4.51 -5.85
N HIS A 278 -19.89 -5.27 -6.90
CA HIS A 278 -19.87 -4.77 -8.28
C HIS A 278 -20.71 -5.57 -9.26
N GLY A 279 -20.81 -6.89 -9.11
CA GLY A 279 -21.69 -7.76 -9.89
C GLY A 279 -21.42 -7.87 -11.40
N LYS A 280 -20.32 -7.28 -11.91
CA LYS A 280 -19.98 -7.34 -13.34
C LYS A 280 -19.43 -8.71 -13.72
N LYS A 281 -19.80 -9.20 -14.92
CA LYS A 281 -19.30 -10.49 -15.42
C LYS A 281 -17.80 -10.40 -15.73
N LEU A 282 -17.04 -11.36 -15.20
CA LEU A 282 -15.63 -11.53 -15.52
C LEU A 282 -15.44 -12.47 -16.71
N THR A 283 -14.42 -12.21 -17.51
CA THR A 283 -13.98 -13.04 -18.64
C THR A 283 -12.56 -13.57 -18.45
N GLU A 284 -11.70 -12.78 -17.81
CA GLU A 284 -10.30 -13.15 -17.56
C GLU A 284 -9.86 -12.71 -16.17
N ILE A 285 -9.09 -13.56 -15.50
CA ILE A 285 -8.46 -13.28 -14.20
C ILE A 285 -6.96 -13.48 -14.33
N PHE A 286 -6.18 -12.45 -14.02
CA PHE A 286 -4.73 -12.52 -13.94
C PHE A 286 -4.30 -12.48 -12.48
N LEU A 287 -3.67 -13.57 -12.01
CA LEU A 287 -3.05 -13.64 -10.69
C LEU A 287 -1.62 -13.12 -10.78
N HIS A 288 -1.30 -12.05 -10.07
CA HIS A 288 0.04 -11.47 -9.99
C HIS A 288 0.70 -11.84 -8.67
N CYS A 289 1.79 -12.59 -8.74
CA CYS A 289 2.56 -13.06 -7.59
C CYS A 289 4.03 -12.65 -7.70
N ARG A 290 4.70 -12.43 -6.58
CA ARG A 290 6.17 -12.25 -6.55
C ARG A 290 6.91 -13.57 -6.50
N SER A 291 6.33 -14.55 -5.78
CA SER A 291 6.79 -15.94 -5.72
C SER A 291 6.36 -16.72 -6.96
N THR A 292 6.93 -17.90 -7.10
CA THR A 292 6.41 -18.88 -8.05
C THR A 292 5.04 -19.38 -7.58
N VAL A 293 4.18 -19.74 -8.52
CA VAL A 293 2.91 -20.44 -8.25
C VAL A 293 3.14 -21.91 -8.63
N ASN A 294 3.00 -22.82 -7.68
CA ASN A 294 3.14 -24.23 -7.97
C ASN A 294 1.83 -24.84 -8.53
N GLU A 295 1.89 -26.08 -8.98
CA GLU A 295 0.74 -26.75 -9.60
C GLU A 295 -0.44 -26.90 -8.64
N GLU A 296 -0.16 -27.27 -7.39
CA GLU A 296 -1.18 -27.44 -6.34
C GLU A 296 -1.91 -26.15 -6.01
N GLU A 297 -1.18 -25.02 -5.90
CA GLU A 297 -1.78 -23.69 -5.73
C GLU A 297 -2.65 -23.34 -6.93
N PHE A 298 -2.14 -23.54 -8.15
CA PHE A 298 -2.86 -23.20 -9.37
C PHE A 298 -4.15 -24.01 -9.52
N GLU A 299 -4.11 -25.31 -9.25
CA GLU A 299 -5.32 -26.16 -9.21
C GLU A 299 -6.35 -25.63 -8.20
N GLY A 300 -5.89 -25.14 -7.05
CA GLY A 300 -6.75 -24.52 -6.04
C GLY A 300 -7.43 -23.26 -6.58
N TYR A 301 -6.67 -22.36 -7.21
CA TYR A 301 -7.23 -21.16 -7.84
C TYR A 301 -8.16 -21.49 -8.98
N GLN A 302 -7.83 -22.48 -9.81
CA GLN A 302 -8.67 -22.92 -10.93
C GLN A 302 -10.00 -23.49 -10.44
N ALA A 303 -10.00 -24.24 -9.33
CA ALA A 303 -11.22 -24.77 -8.72
C ALA A 303 -12.14 -23.69 -8.12
N ALA A 304 -11.66 -22.47 -7.92
CA ALA A 304 -12.44 -21.31 -7.50
C ALA A 304 -12.91 -20.44 -8.68
N CYS A 305 -12.28 -20.60 -9.84
CA CYS A 305 -12.57 -19.79 -11.01
C CYS A 305 -13.95 -20.15 -11.59
N PRO A 306 -14.81 -19.16 -11.91
CA PRO A 306 -16.10 -19.43 -12.54
C PRO A 306 -15.95 -20.10 -13.91
N GLU A 307 -16.93 -20.91 -14.28
CA GLU A 307 -16.94 -21.58 -15.57
C GLU A 307 -16.87 -20.58 -16.73
N GLY A 308 -16.04 -20.87 -17.72
CA GLY A 308 -15.83 -20.02 -18.89
C GLY A 308 -14.96 -18.78 -18.65
N VAL A 309 -14.47 -18.58 -17.43
CA VAL A 309 -13.51 -17.50 -17.10
C VAL A 309 -12.08 -18.02 -17.25
N LYS A 310 -11.25 -17.30 -17.99
CA LYS A 310 -9.84 -17.62 -18.20
C LYS A 310 -9.03 -17.23 -16.98
N LEU A 311 -8.22 -18.14 -16.45
CA LEU A 311 -7.30 -17.92 -15.35
C LEU A 311 -5.85 -18.00 -15.83
N VAL A 312 -5.05 -16.98 -15.47
CA VAL A 312 -3.63 -16.92 -15.81
C VAL A 312 -2.83 -16.53 -14.56
N ALA A 313 -1.81 -17.32 -14.22
CA ALA A 313 -0.89 -16.99 -13.12
C ALA A 313 0.40 -16.39 -13.70
N VAL A 314 0.75 -15.20 -13.24
CA VAL A 314 1.89 -14.41 -13.71
C VAL A 314 2.79 -14.06 -12.53
N ARG A 315 4.03 -14.48 -12.60
CA ARG A 315 5.08 -14.02 -11.69
C ARG A 315 5.60 -12.67 -12.14
N VAL A 316 5.59 -11.70 -11.23
CA VAL A 316 6.10 -10.34 -11.45
C VAL A 316 7.10 -10.02 -10.35
N ALA A 317 8.38 -10.06 -10.68
CA ALA A 317 9.44 -9.86 -9.69
C ALA A 317 10.59 -9.02 -10.30
N PRO A 318 11.34 -8.27 -9.46
CA PRO A 318 12.57 -7.64 -9.92
C PRO A 318 13.54 -8.68 -10.51
N GLU A 319 14.17 -8.31 -11.60
CA GLU A 319 15.23 -9.13 -12.19
C GLU A 319 16.44 -9.19 -11.24
N ARG A 320 16.99 -10.39 -11.00
CA ARG A 320 18.07 -10.62 -10.01
C ARG A 320 19.43 -10.96 -10.60
N LEU A 321 19.48 -11.27 -11.90
CA LEU A 321 20.72 -11.68 -12.58
C LEU A 321 21.59 -10.50 -13.05
N GLY A 322 21.18 -9.27 -12.72
CA GLY A 322 21.94 -8.07 -13.06
C GLY A 322 21.75 -7.58 -14.49
N LEU A 323 20.67 -8.00 -15.18
CA LEU A 323 20.36 -7.54 -16.53
C LEU A 323 20.22 -6.02 -16.57
N ARG A 324 20.97 -5.39 -17.48
CA ARG A 324 20.92 -3.95 -17.74
C ARG A 324 20.76 -3.72 -19.23
N LEU A 325 19.95 -2.72 -19.57
CA LEU A 325 19.79 -2.26 -20.94
C LEU A 325 20.30 -0.84 -21.05
N TYR A 326 21.17 -0.62 -22.02
CA TYR A 326 21.74 0.68 -22.33
C TYR A 326 21.24 1.15 -23.69
N ARG A 327 21.14 2.44 -23.86
CA ARG A 327 20.89 3.09 -25.14
C ARG A 327 21.95 4.15 -25.40
N ALA A 328 22.13 4.55 -26.66
CA ALA A 328 23.00 5.67 -27.01
C ALA A 328 22.50 6.98 -26.40
N GLY A 329 23.42 7.84 -25.95
CA GLY A 329 23.14 9.13 -25.34
C GLY A 329 23.32 9.13 -23.82
N THR A 330 22.89 10.22 -23.17
CA THR A 330 23.10 10.50 -21.75
C THR A 330 21.93 10.04 -20.85
N ARG A 331 20.83 9.60 -21.43
CA ARG A 331 19.62 9.18 -20.70
C ARG A 331 19.47 7.67 -20.69
N PRO A 332 18.95 7.08 -19.61
CA PRO A 332 18.73 5.63 -19.56
C PRO A 332 17.65 5.17 -20.54
N VAL A 333 17.43 3.87 -20.60
CA VAL A 333 16.35 3.23 -21.38
C VAL A 333 15.00 3.90 -21.10
N LEU A 334 14.14 3.92 -22.12
CA LEU A 334 12.79 4.48 -21.99
C LEU A 334 11.94 3.67 -21.00
N ARG A 335 11.23 4.36 -20.15
CA ARG A 335 10.20 3.73 -19.31
C ARG A 335 9.13 3.09 -20.19
N GLY A 336 8.79 1.83 -19.92
CA GLY A 336 7.83 1.04 -20.69
C GLY A 336 8.47 0.21 -21.80
N THR A 337 9.81 0.23 -21.93
CA THR A 337 10.50 -0.73 -22.84
C THR A 337 10.19 -2.15 -22.36
N PHE A 338 9.79 -3.00 -23.31
CA PHE A 338 9.51 -4.41 -23.06
C PHE A 338 10.32 -5.28 -24.02
N TRP A 339 10.92 -6.33 -23.49
CA TRP A 339 11.68 -7.31 -24.26
C TRP A 339 11.11 -8.70 -24.01
N GLN A 340 10.45 -9.25 -25.02
CA GLN A 340 10.01 -10.63 -25.02
C GLN A 340 11.20 -11.56 -25.28
N VAL A 341 11.41 -12.50 -24.36
CA VAL A 341 12.48 -13.51 -24.48
C VAL A 341 11.93 -14.83 -24.96
N THR A 342 10.77 -15.22 -24.43
CA THR A 342 10.05 -16.43 -24.84
C THR A 342 8.55 -16.13 -24.97
N PRO A 343 7.72 -17.03 -25.50
CA PRO A 343 6.27 -16.83 -25.53
C PRO A 343 5.64 -16.63 -24.14
N LYS A 344 6.31 -17.08 -23.07
CA LYS A 344 5.82 -16.97 -21.69
C LYS A 344 6.63 -16.02 -20.80
N ARG A 345 7.77 -15.46 -21.30
CA ARG A 345 8.65 -14.63 -20.48
C ARG A 345 9.10 -13.38 -21.19
N GLY A 346 9.09 -12.26 -20.44
CA GLY A 346 9.64 -11.00 -20.91
C GLY A 346 10.18 -10.14 -19.75
N PHE A 347 10.89 -9.08 -20.13
CA PHE A 347 11.44 -8.08 -19.21
C PHE A 347 10.84 -6.71 -19.50
N LEU A 348 10.31 -6.08 -18.46
CA LEU A 348 9.67 -4.76 -18.52
C LEU A 348 10.49 -3.72 -17.74
N TRP A 349 11.01 -2.71 -18.40
CA TRP A 349 11.58 -1.54 -17.72
C TRP A 349 10.47 -0.60 -17.26
N SER A 350 9.91 -0.89 -16.09
CA SER A 350 8.86 -0.08 -15.45
C SER A 350 9.39 1.25 -14.91
N SER A 351 10.68 1.36 -14.66
CA SER A 351 11.41 2.62 -14.46
C SER A 351 12.27 2.95 -15.67
N GLY A 352 12.65 4.21 -15.84
CA GLY A 352 13.44 4.66 -16.96
C GLY A 352 13.12 6.10 -17.36
N PHE A 353 13.71 6.56 -18.44
CA PHE A 353 13.51 7.91 -18.93
C PHE A 353 12.06 8.15 -19.38
N LYS A 354 11.48 9.26 -18.92
CA LYS A 354 10.11 9.71 -19.21
C LYS A 354 10.15 10.88 -20.21
N PRO A 355 9.96 10.64 -21.52
CA PRO A 355 10.16 11.69 -22.54
C PRO A 355 9.32 12.94 -22.33
N ARG A 356 8.04 12.78 -21.94
CA ARG A 356 7.13 13.93 -21.72
C ARG A 356 7.56 14.85 -20.57
N LEU A 357 8.22 14.29 -19.56
CA LEU A 357 8.74 15.04 -18.41
C LEU A 357 10.24 15.35 -18.57
N ARG A 358 10.88 14.90 -19.64
CA ARG A 358 12.31 15.03 -19.91
C ARG A 358 13.20 14.59 -18.74
N THR A 359 12.73 13.63 -17.92
CA THR A 359 13.37 13.28 -16.67
C THR A 359 13.51 11.79 -16.44
N TYR A 360 14.42 11.45 -15.55
CA TYR A 360 14.57 10.16 -14.90
C TYR A 360 14.86 10.41 -13.42
N ASP A 361 14.00 9.89 -12.55
CA ASP A 361 14.04 10.11 -11.10
C ASP A 361 14.92 9.10 -10.34
N GLY A 362 15.62 8.20 -11.05
CA GLY A 362 16.59 7.26 -10.47
C GLY A 362 18.02 7.77 -10.57
N SER A 363 18.87 7.29 -9.65
CA SER A 363 20.31 7.55 -9.64
C SER A 363 21.13 6.48 -10.39
N GLU A 364 20.54 5.32 -10.62
CA GLU A 364 21.21 4.14 -11.21
C GLU A 364 20.56 3.71 -12.53
N VAL A 365 21.24 2.85 -13.27
CA VAL A 365 20.66 2.24 -14.46
C VAL A 365 19.44 1.41 -14.10
N PRO A 366 18.28 1.65 -14.74
CA PRO A 366 17.03 0.98 -14.39
C PRO A 366 17.12 -0.55 -14.51
N GLN A 367 16.61 -1.24 -13.51
CA GLN A 367 16.43 -2.69 -13.55
C GLN A 367 15.04 -3.04 -14.05
N PRO A 368 14.89 -4.10 -14.88
CA PRO A 368 13.59 -4.54 -15.32
C PRO A 368 12.85 -5.37 -14.29
N LEU A 369 11.54 -5.46 -14.46
CA LEU A 369 10.72 -6.53 -13.91
C LEU A 369 10.76 -7.74 -14.83
N CYS A 370 10.98 -8.92 -14.28
CA CYS A 370 10.76 -10.19 -14.96
C CYS A 370 9.27 -10.51 -14.89
N ILE A 371 8.66 -10.71 -16.03
CA ILE A 371 7.27 -11.14 -16.21
C ILE A 371 7.31 -12.56 -16.77
N ASP A 372 6.71 -13.50 -16.04
CA ASP A 372 6.77 -14.92 -16.35
C ASP A 372 5.37 -15.53 -16.19
N ILE A 373 4.77 -15.96 -17.31
CA ILE A 373 3.47 -16.65 -17.32
C ILE A 373 3.73 -18.09 -16.90
N GLN A 374 3.33 -18.44 -15.69
CA GLN A 374 3.61 -19.74 -15.11
C GLN A 374 2.53 -20.77 -15.43
N HIS A 375 1.27 -20.35 -15.36
CA HIS A 375 0.12 -21.19 -15.67
C HIS A 375 -0.90 -20.44 -16.52
N GLY A 376 -1.68 -21.17 -17.27
CA GLY A 376 -2.63 -20.64 -18.23
C GLY A 376 -1.95 -20.16 -19.53
N GLU A 377 -2.75 -19.58 -20.41
CA GLU A 377 -2.30 -19.10 -21.71
C GLU A 377 -2.64 -17.63 -21.90
N ALA A 378 -1.66 -16.81 -22.25
CA ALA A 378 -1.82 -15.40 -22.57
C ALA A 378 -0.70 -14.92 -23.49
N ASP A 379 -0.95 -13.88 -24.25
CA ASP A 379 0.11 -13.16 -24.97
C ASP A 379 0.96 -12.38 -23.96
N VAL A 380 2.23 -12.70 -23.84
CA VAL A 380 3.16 -12.06 -22.90
C VAL A 380 3.35 -10.57 -23.18
N ASN A 381 3.17 -10.12 -24.43
CA ASN A 381 3.20 -8.70 -24.79
C ASN A 381 1.98 -7.97 -24.23
N GLN A 382 0.79 -8.60 -24.30
CA GLN A 382 -0.40 -8.04 -23.68
C GLN A 382 -0.27 -8.00 -22.16
N VAL A 383 0.20 -9.07 -21.53
CA VAL A 383 0.50 -9.10 -20.09
C VAL A 383 1.49 -8.00 -19.70
N GLY A 384 2.55 -7.79 -20.51
CA GLY A 384 3.51 -6.72 -20.29
C GLY A 384 2.89 -5.32 -20.36
N ARG A 385 1.98 -5.09 -21.31
CA ARG A 385 1.22 -3.81 -21.43
C ARG A 385 0.29 -3.59 -20.23
N ASP A 386 -0.40 -4.62 -19.80
CA ASP A 386 -1.31 -4.56 -18.66
C ASP A 386 -0.53 -4.24 -17.38
N ILE A 387 0.58 -4.95 -17.12
CA ILE A 387 1.46 -4.70 -15.97
C ILE A 387 2.05 -3.30 -16.04
N PHE A 388 2.47 -2.83 -17.20
CA PHE A 388 2.95 -1.46 -17.37
C PHE A 388 1.85 -0.43 -17.06
N GLY A 389 0.62 -0.67 -17.50
CA GLY A 389 -0.55 0.14 -17.14
C GLY A 389 -0.74 0.20 -15.62
N LEU A 390 -0.71 -0.96 -14.95
CA LEU A 390 -0.85 -1.08 -13.51
C LEU A 390 0.26 -0.38 -12.71
N THR A 391 1.44 -0.13 -13.29
CA THR A 391 2.49 0.69 -12.65
C THR A 391 2.16 2.18 -12.63
N LYS A 392 1.15 2.63 -13.36
CA LYS A 392 0.72 4.04 -13.40
C LYS A 392 -0.38 4.34 -12.38
N LEU A 393 -1.01 3.31 -11.82
CA LEU A 393 -2.04 3.48 -10.80
C LEU A 393 -1.40 3.69 -9.43
N ASN A 394 -1.78 4.80 -8.81
CA ASN A 394 -1.50 5.06 -7.41
C ASN A 394 -2.60 5.96 -6.85
N TYR A 395 -3.29 5.49 -5.82
CA TYR A 395 -4.42 6.21 -5.22
C TYR A 395 -4.02 7.00 -3.97
N ASN A 396 -2.78 6.82 -3.50
CA ASN A 396 -2.25 7.51 -2.33
C ASN A 396 -1.32 8.68 -2.70
N ASN A 397 -0.90 8.76 -3.95
CA ASN A 397 -0.10 9.87 -4.48
C ASN A 397 -0.24 10.01 -5.99
N CYS A 398 0.20 11.15 -6.51
CA CYS A 398 0.28 11.46 -7.94
C CYS A 398 1.69 11.19 -8.48
N LYS A 399 2.12 9.93 -8.52
CA LYS A 399 3.37 9.56 -9.19
C LYS A 399 3.11 9.01 -10.58
N LEU A 400 3.74 9.62 -11.58
CA LEU A 400 3.70 9.16 -12.96
C LEU A 400 4.59 7.92 -13.17
N GLY A 401 4.19 6.82 -12.54
CA GLY A 401 4.81 5.52 -12.69
C GLY A 401 5.62 5.07 -11.49
N GLU A 402 5.22 3.96 -10.99
CA GLU A 402 5.90 3.21 -9.95
C GLU A 402 6.78 2.13 -10.58
N ASN A 403 7.75 1.63 -9.84
CA ASN A 403 8.60 0.54 -10.31
C ASN A 403 7.87 -0.81 -10.31
N GLN A 404 6.82 -0.95 -9.50
CA GLN A 404 6.02 -2.17 -9.40
C GLN A 404 4.55 -1.87 -9.74
N PRO A 405 3.81 -2.84 -10.31
CA PRO A 405 2.38 -2.68 -10.52
C PRO A 405 1.64 -2.60 -9.19
N VAL A 406 0.53 -1.89 -9.21
CA VAL A 406 -0.34 -1.69 -8.03
C VAL A 406 -0.74 -3.01 -7.37
N THR A 407 -0.97 -4.06 -8.15
CA THR A 407 -1.30 -5.41 -7.66
C THR A 407 -0.23 -6.01 -6.75
N ILE A 408 1.04 -5.82 -7.07
CA ILE A 408 2.16 -6.33 -6.25
C ILE A 408 2.45 -5.42 -5.07
N ARG A 409 2.46 -4.10 -5.31
CA ARG A 409 2.83 -3.14 -4.28
C ARG A 409 1.79 -3.09 -3.16
N PHE A 410 0.53 -2.92 -3.52
CA PHE A 410 -0.50 -2.71 -2.52
C PHE A 410 -0.97 -3.99 -1.83
N SER A 411 -0.92 -5.14 -2.49
CA SER A 411 -1.15 -6.41 -1.80
C SER A 411 -0.17 -6.60 -0.64
N SER A 412 1.09 -6.17 -0.84
CA SER A 412 2.10 -6.17 0.21
C SER A 412 1.78 -5.19 1.35
N GLU A 413 1.38 -3.94 1.04
CA GLU A 413 1.03 -2.92 2.06
C GLU A 413 -0.24 -3.29 2.84
N VAL A 414 -1.24 -3.83 2.16
CA VAL A 414 -2.46 -4.36 2.78
C VAL A 414 -2.16 -5.53 3.68
N GLY A 415 -1.38 -6.50 3.21
CA GLY A 415 -0.97 -7.65 3.98
C GLY A 415 -0.25 -7.25 5.28
N GLU A 416 0.56 -6.20 5.24
CA GLU A 416 1.24 -5.68 6.45
C GLU A 416 0.26 -5.16 7.51
N ILE A 417 -0.81 -4.47 7.12
CA ILE A 417 -1.82 -3.97 8.06
C ILE A 417 -2.63 -5.13 8.64
N LEU A 418 -3.04 -6.07 7.79
CA LEU A 418 -3.87 -7.20 8.20
C LEU A 418 -3.14 -8.16 9.15
N VAL A 419 -1.89 -8.50 8.82
CA VAL A 419 -1.09 -9.47 9.58
C VAL A 419 -0.59 -8.91 10.89
N SER A 420 -0.30 -7.61 10.95
CA SER A 420 0.26 -6.98 12.15
C SER A 420 -0.77 -6.71 13.26
N ASN A 421 -2.06 -6.94 13.03
CA ASN A 421 -3.12 -6.59 13.98
C ASN A 421 -4.17 -7.72 14.01
N ARG A 422 -3.79 -8.87 14.52
CA ARG A 422 -4.58 -10.13 14.50
C ARG A 422 -5.92 -10.06 15.24
N THR A 423 -6.03 -9.19 16.23
CA THR A 423 -7.24 -9.03 17.04
C THR A 423 -8.35 -8.27 16.31
N VAL A 424 -8.01 -7.55 15.24
CA VAL A 424 -8.99 -6.83 14.43
C VAL A 424 -9.73 -7.80 13.52
N LYS A 425 -11.00 -8.09 13.82
CA LYS A 425 -11.84 -9.05 13.09
C LYS A 425 -12.63 -8.43 11.93
N ASN A 426 -12.94 -7.13 12.02
CA ASN A 426 -13.80 -6.43 11.07
C ASN A 426 -13.00 -5.76 9.96
N HIS A 427 -12.37 -6.54 9.09
CA HIS A 427 -11.67 -6.02 7.92
C HIS A 427 -12.65 -5.50 6.88
N LYS A 428 -12.35 -4.32 6.33
CA LYS A 428 -13.17 -3.73 5.26
C LYS A 428 -12.64 -4.15 3.89
N PRO A 429 -13.51 -4.54 2.96
CA PRO A 429 -13.05 -4.97 1.64
C PRO A 429 -12.54 -3.82 0.76
N ASN A 430 -12.94 -2.59 1.06
CA ASN A 430 -12.56 -1.44 0.23
C ASN A 430 -11.13 -1.00 0.50
N PHE A 431 -10.35 -0.85 -0.56
CA PHE A 431 -8.94 -0.47 -0.51
C PHE A 431 -8.65 0.88 0.17
N LYS A 432 -9.58 1.83 0.14
CA LYS A 432 -9.43 3.15 0.77
C LYS A 432 -9.14 3.12 2.28
N TYR A 433 -9.42 2.01 2.96
CA TYR A 433 -9.13 1.86 4.39
C TYR A 433 -7.65 1.56 4.67
N TYR A 434 -6.93 1.00 3.72
CA TYR A 434 -5.55 0.51 3.88
C TYR A 434 -4.47 1.49 3.42
N ILE A 435 -4.74 2.32 2.44
CA ILE A 435 -3.76 3.26 1.87
C ILE A 435 -3.74 4.62 2.55
#